data_847ffdf0f3d238dc16a20260880554fb
#
_entry.id   847ffdf0f3d238dc16a20260880554fb
#
_cell.length_a   1.000
_cell.length_b   1.000
_cell.length_c   1.000
_cell.angle_alpha   90.00
_cell.angle_beta   90.00
_cell.angle_gamma   90.00
#
_symmetry.space_group_name_H-M   'P 1'
#
loop_
_entity.id
_entity.type
_entity.pdbx_description
1 polymer ?
#
loop_
_entity_poly.entity_id
_entity_poly.type
_entity_poly.pdbx_seq_one_letter_code
_entity_poly.pdbx_strand_id
1 'polypeptide(L)' 'MQWKKHESLFMDKEWSREEILAFEDAIQHHGAELRAVRDEVVTRNMPEVVRFYGHWKK' A
#
# COMPACT_ATOMS: atom_id res chain seq x y z
N MET A 1 -11.94 -20.63 -2.40
CA MET A 1 -11.64 -20.30 -2.09
C MET A 1 -10.65 -20.28 -1.32
N GLN A 2 -10.04 -20.84 -1.23
CA GLN A 2 -9.07 -20.88 -0.42
C GLN A 2 -7.86 -20.38 -0.97
N TRP A 3 -7.64 -20.45 -2.19
CA TRP A 3 -6.51 -20.04 -2.76
C TRP A 3 -6.31 -18.65 -2.39
N LYS A 4 -7.24 -18.00 -1.99
CA LYS A 4 -7.09 -16.73 -1.60
C LYS A 4 -6.09 -16.74 -0.54
N LYS A 5 -5.96 -17.72 0.19
CA LYS A 5 -5.04 -17.75 1.19
C LYS A 5 -3.69 -17.67 0.68
N HIS A 6 -3.47 -18.16 -0.47
CA HIS A 6 -2.19 -18.13 -1.03
C HIS A 6 -1.72 -16.74 -1.12
N GLU A 7 -2.55 -15.85 -1.46
CA GLU A 7 -2.15 -14.53 -1.56
C GLU A 7 -1.76 -14.04 -0.27
N SER A 8 -2.38 -14.47 0.75
CA SER A 8 -2.04 -13.99 2.03
C SER A 8 -0.67 -14.39 2.39
N LEU A 9 -0.21 -15.50 1.85
CA LEU A 9 1.09 -15.94 2.17
C LEU A 9 2.13 -14.97 1.75
N PHE A 10 1.83 -14.13 0.81
CA PHE A 10 2.79 -13.20 0.40
C PHE A 10 2.70 -12.01 1.26
N MET A 11 2.01 -12.14 2.29
CA MET A 11 1.95 -11.12 3.20
C MET A 11 1.40 -9.87 2.82
N ASP A 12 0.65 -9.76 1.86
CA ASP A 12 0.04 -8.54 1.52
C ASP A 12 -1.22 -8.46 2.31
N LYS A 13 -1.14 -8.15 3.59
CA LYS A 13 -2.29 -8.02 4.36
C LYS A 13 -3.10 -6.88 3.85
N GLU A 14 -4.40 -6.93 4.05
CA GLU A 14 -5.25 -5.86 3.62
C GLU A 14 -4.88 -4.61 4.34
N TRP A 15 -4.92 -3.49 3.68
CA TRP A 15 -4.58 -2.23 4.29
C TRP A 15 -5.75 -1.74 5.13
N SER A 16 -5.47 -1.18 6.27
CA SER A 16 -6.53 -0.67 7.12
C SER A 16 -6.93 0.69 6.59
N ARG A 17 -8.06 1.17 7.08
CA ARG A 17 -8.53 2.44 6.63
C ARG A 17 -7.51 3.53 6.90
N GLU A 18 -6.88 3.50 8.05
CA GLU A 18 -5.90 4.51 8.37
C GLU A 18 -4.70 4.45 7.46
N GLU A 19 -4.31 3.26 7.08
CA GLU A 19 -3.20 3.12 6.16
C GLU A 19 -3.56 3.67 4.79
N ILE A 20 -4.78 3.39 4.36
CA ILE A 20 -5.23 3.89 3.07
C ILE A 20 -5.31 5.40 3.08
N LEU A 21 -5.80 5.98 4.15
CA LEU A 21 -5.89 7.42 4.23
C LEU A 21 -4.50 8.05 4.22
N ALA A 22 -3.57 7.44 4.92
CA ALA A 22 -2.22 7.95 4.94
C ALA A 22 -1.61 7.89 3.55
N PHE A 23 -1.89 6.79 2.85
CA PHE A 23 -1.38 6.62 1.51
C PHE A 23 -1.95 7.70 0.58
N GLU A 24 -3.25 7.90 0.64
CA GLU A 24 -3.88 8.87 -0.23
C GLU A 24 -3.39 10.28 0.06
N ASP A 25 -3.20 10.58 1.32
CA ASP A 25 -2.72 11.88 1.70
C ASP A 25 -1.29 12.06 1.20
N ALA A 26 -0.48 11.04 1.33
CA ALA A 26 0.89 11.09 0.88
C ALA A 26 0.97 11.26 -0.63
N ILE A 27 0.10 10.58 -1.35
CA ILE A 27 0.09 10.71 -2.80
C ILE A 27 -0.26 12.14 -3.19
N GLN A 28 -1.16 12.76 -2.47
CA GLN A 28 -1.51 14.12 -2.78
C GLN A 28 -0.36 15.07 -2.54
N HIS A 29 0.46 14.78 -1.54
CA HIS A 29 1.58 15.64 -1.25
C HIS A 29 2.80 15.36 -2.10
N HIS A 30 3.03 14.11 -2.39
CA HIS A 30 4.27 13.72 -3.07
C HIS A 30 4.08 13.21 -4.48
N GLY A 31 2.87 13.08 -4.91
CA GLY A 31 2.63 12.56 -6.25
C GLY A 31 3.08 11.13 -6.33
N ALA A 32 3.73 10.78 -7.39
CA ALA A 32 4.13 9.40 -7.57
C ALA A 32 5.49 9.08 -6.94
N GLU A 33 5.93 9.91 -6.03
CA GLU A 33 7.19 9.68 -5.39
C GLU A 33 6.96 8.63 -4.32
N LEU A 34 7.02 7.38 -4.66
CA LEU A 34 6.65 6.32 -3.75
C LEU A 34 7.55 6.17 -2.54
N ARG A 35 8.81 6.59 -2.65
CA ARG A 35 9.66 6.53 -1.50
C ARG A 35 9.14 7.43 -0.42
N ALA A 36 8.70 8.63 -0.78
CA ALA A 36 8.16 9.56 0.19
C ALA A 36 6.85 9.05 0.71
N VAL A 37 6.06 8.41 -0.14
CA VAL A 37 4.79 7.85 0.28
C VAL A 37 5.05 6.77 1.32
N ARG A 38 6.05 5.93 1.08
CA ARG A 38 6.36 4.88 2.01
C ARG A 38 6.74 5.46 3.37
N ASP A 39 7.45 6.58 3.37
CA ASP A 39 7.85 7.19 4.61
C ASP A 39 6.63 7.69 5.39
N GLU A 40 5.59 8.07 4.69
CA GLU A 40 4.39 8.54 5.35
C GLU A 40 3.57 7.36 5.85
N VAL A 41 3.55 6.28 5.11
CA VAL A 41 2.82 5.10 5.52
C VAL A 41 3.80 4.20 6.23
N VAL A 42 4.17 4.56 7.43
CA VAL A 42 5.22 3.86 8.14
C VAL A 42 4.98 2.40 8.42
N THR A 43 3.78 1.93 8.33
CA THR A 43 3.51 0.54 8.63
C THR A 43 3.69 -0.38 7.44
N ARG A 44 4.11 0.15 6.29
CA ARG A 44 4.27 -0.67 5.11
C ARG A 44 5.65 -0.46 4.51
N ASN A 45 6.18 -1.49 3.85
CA ASN A 45 7.49 -1.35 3.25
C ASN A 45 7.32 -1.02 1.78
N MET A 46 8.41 -0.81 1.07
CA MET A 46 8.35 -0.40 -0.33
C MET A 46 7.58 -1.35 -1.23
N PRO A 47 7.86 -2.64 -1.19
CA PRO A 47 7.12 -3.54 -2.06
C PRO A 47 5.61 -3.48 -1.84
N GLU A 48 5.20 -3.30 -0.58
CA GLU A 48 3.79 -3.22 -0.30
C GLU A 48 3.19 -1.94 -0.84
N VAL A 49 3.91 -0.85 -0.71
CA VAL A 49 3.43 0.43 -1.19
C VAL A 49 3.32 0.40 -2.73
N VAL A 50 4.31 -0.16 -3.39
CA VAL A 50 4.30 -0.24 -4.84
C VAL A 50 3.12 -1.07 -5.31
N ARG A 51 2.87 -2.21 -4.64
CA ARG A 51 1.78 -3.04 -5.00
C ARG A 51 0.46 -2.35 -4.79
N PHE A 52 0.29 -1.67 -3.68
CA PHE A 52 -0.95 -1.00 -3.40
C PHE A 52 -1.16 0.14 -4.40
N TYR A 53 -0.10 0.82 -4.77
CA TYR A 53 -0.19 1.90 -5.72
C TYR A 53 -0.72 1.38 -7.05
N GLY A 54 -0.25 0.23 -7.47
CA GLY A 54 -0.72 -0.37 -8.71
C GLY A 54 -2.20 -0.66 -8.69
N HIS A 55 -2.70 -1.17 -7.57
CA HIS A 55 -4.10 -1.43 -7.44
C HIS A 55 -4.90 -0.14 -7.31
N TRP A 56 -4.39 0.79 -6.55
CA TRP A 56 -5.09 2.03 -6.31
C TRP A 56 -5.23 2.86 -7.57
N LYS A 57 -4.23 2.81 -8.41
CA LYS A 57 -4.23 3.57 -9.58
C LYS A 57 -5.19 3.05 -10.64
N LYS A 58 -5.57 1.82 -10.60
CA LYS A 58 -6.48 1.29 -11.55
C LYS A 58 -7.84 1.94 -11.49
#